data_fc033692d9d50f8f53d2046b31638748
#
_entry.id   fc033692d9d50f8f53d2046b31638748
#
_cell.length_a   1.000
_cell.length_b   1.000
_cell.length_c   1.000
_cell.angle_alpha   90.00
_cell.angle_beta   90.00
_cell.angle_gamma   90.00
#
_symmetry.space_group_name_H-M   'P 1'
#
loop_
_entity.id
_entity.type
_entity.pdbx_description
1 polymer ?
#
loop_
_entity_poly.entity_id
_entity_poly.type
_entity_poly.pdbx_seq_one_letter_code
_entity_poly.pdbx_strand_id
1 'polypeptide(L)'
;MLHDIDTFRARPGFGYVRTLSQGEELPMLCAHLLRLDPESRHDRFNGFLDDSFIERYAEKCAHDGTIVVAYMENGEVRGAAELHPPESPDSLPEIAFSVEDCVRRRGVGSVLFKRLISEARWKGYRKLRVTTGAQNRAMRALAAKFGAHLVFCHGESTGTIDLRDQSHDEPTKLSIDTPLVAMRALLNLNRACWKLVSRMYGSGRAA
;
A
#
# COMPACT_ATOMS: atom_id res chain seq x y z
N MET A 1 -17.83 -7.83 8.41
CA MET A 1 -16.63 -7.19 8.96
C MET A 1 -16.31 -6.01 8.06
N LEU A 2 -16.66 -4.82 8.48
CA LEU A 2 -16.46 -3.60 7.70
C LEU A 2 -15.01 -3.16 7.91
N HIS A 3 -14.17 -3.32 6.89
CA HIS A 3 -12.84 -2.71 6.87
C HIS A 3 -13.01 -1.21 6.71
N ASP A 4 -12.45 -0.48 7.66
CA ASP A 4 -12.43 0.97 7.70
C ASP A 4 -11.87 1.53 6.39
N ILE A 5 -12.76 2.23 5.70
CA ILE A 5 -12.40 3.09 4.58
C ILE A 5 -11.87 4.37 5.19
N ASP A 6 -10.57 4.43 5.46
CA ASP A 6 -9.87 5.67 5.68
C ASP A 6 -9.81 6.44 4.35
N THR A 7 -10.97 6.97 3.99
CA THR A 7 -11.11 7.85 2.84
C THR A 7 -10.60 9.22 3.24
N PHE A 8 -9.29 9.42 3.16
CA PHE A 8 -8.73 10.75 3.07
C PHE A 8 -9.25 11.37 1.78
N ARG A 9 -10.29 12.17 1.90
CA ARG A 9 -10.92 12.88 0.78
C ARG A 9 -9.89 13.85 0.20
N ALA A 10 -9.25 13.44 -0.89
CA ALA A 10 -8.30 14.24 -1.64
C ALA A 10 -8.96 15.56 -2.10
N ARG A 11 -8.22 16.64 -1.95
CA ARG A 11 -8.47 17.88 -2.71
C ARG A 11 -8.26 17.57 -4.21
N PRO A 12 -8.97 18.21 -5.13
CA PRO A 12 -8.71 18.03 -6.56
C PRO A 12 -7.21 18.20 -6.85
N GLY A 13 -6.58 17.17 -7.44
CA GLY A 13 -5.13 17.13 -7.71
C GLY A 13 -4.27 16.43 -6.66
N PHE A 14 -4.83 15.88 -5.58
CA PHE A 14 -4.12 15.04 -4.62
C PHE A 14 -4.68 13.62 -4.64
N GLY A 15 -3.80 12.64 -4.85
CA GLY A 15 -4.16 11.23 -4.74
C GLY A 15 -4.27 10.78 -3.28
N TYR A 16 -4.79 9.58 -3.09
CA TYR A 16 -4.91 8.91 -1.79
C TYR A 16 -4.37 7.49 -1.87
N VAL A 17 -4.01 6.92 -0.72
CA VAL A 17 -3.49 5.55 -0.64
C VAL A 17 -4.54 4.64 -0.02
N ARG A 18 -4.74 3.47 -0.61
CA ARG A 18 -5.59 2.40 -0.09
C ARG A 18 -5.07 1.02 -0.48
N THR A 19 -5.50 0.02 0.22
CA THR A 19 -5.28 -1.39 -0.16
C THR A 19 -6.33 -1.78 -1.20
N LEU A 20 -5.92 -2.47 -2.27
CA LEU A 20 -6.85 -3.02 -3.26
C LEU A 20 -7.50 -4.30 -2.72
N SER A 21 -8.78 -4.46 -3.03
CA SER A 21 -9.50 -5.71 -2.75
C SER A 21 -8.98 -6.82 -3.67
N GLN A 22 -8.70 -7.98 -3.08
CA GLN A 22 -8.26 -9.14 -3.85
C GLN A 22 -9.36 -9.62 -4.81
N GLY A 23 -8.95 -9.98 -6.02
CA GLY A 23 -9.83 -10.48 -7.07
C GLY A 23 -10.41 -9.36 -7.93
N GLU A 24 -11.33 -8.56 -7.42
CA GLU A 24 -12.09 -7.60 -8.24
C GLU A 24 -11.29 -6.36 -8.69
N GLU A 25 -10.35 -5.88 -7.86
CA GLU A 25 -9.61 -4.63 -8.13
C GLU A 25 -8.19 -4.85 -8.65
N LEU A 26 -7.69 -6.08 -8.70
CA LEU A 26 -6.35 -6.36 -9.21
C LEU A 26 -6.18 -6.10 -10.72
N PRO A 27 -7.20 -6.09 -11.57
CA PRO A 27 -7.08 -5.54 -12.92
C PRO A 27 -6.57 -4.09 -12.95
N MET A 28 -6.80 -3.30 -11.89
CA MET A 28 -6.24 -1.95 -11.76
C MET A 28 -4.71 -1.96 -11.58
N LEU A 29 -4.16 -2.97 -10.88
CA LEU A 29 -2.71 -3.17 -10.79
C LEU A 29 -2.15 -3.50 -12.18
N CYS A 30 -2.76 -4.43 -12.91
CA CYS A 30 -2.36 -4.79 -14.26
C CYS A 30 -2.32 -3.55 -15.18
N ALA A 31 -3.40 -2.78 -15.19
CA ALA A 31 -3.49 -1.55 -15.99
C ALA A 31 -2.40 -0.53 -15.62
N HIS A 32 -2.06 -0.40 -14.33
CA HIS A 32 -0.95 0.44 -13.87
C HIS A 32 0.40 -0.07 -14.39
N LEU A 33 0.69 -1.36 -14.22
CA LEU A 33 1.97 -1.94 -14.64
C LEU A 33 2.18 -1.85 -16.16
N LEU A 34 1.10 -2.00 -16.93
CA LEU A 34 1.12 -1.85 -18.40
C LEU A 34 1.38 -0.39 -18.85
N ARG A 35 1.02 0.61 -18.04
CA ARG A 35 1.28 2.03 -18.32
C ARG A 35 2.69 2.49 -17.94
N LEU A 36 3.46 1.67 -17.22
CA LEU A 36 4.84 2.01 -16.91
C LEU A 36 5.64 2.16 -18.21
N ASP A 37 6.47 3.20 -18.25
CA ASP A 37 7.44 3.35 -19.32
C ASP A 37 8.47 2.20 -19.32
N PRO A 38 9.17 1.93 -20.43
CA PRO A 38 10.08 0.78 -20.55
C PRO A 38 11.18 0.74 -19.48
N GLU A 39 11.73 1.89 -19.08
CA GLU A 39 12.77 1.97 -18.04
C GLU A 39 12.20 1.62 -16.66
N SER A 40 11.04 2.18 -16.32
CA SER A 40 10.32 1.89 -15.07
C SER A 40 9.92 0.44 -14.98
N ARG A 41 9.51 -0.15 -16.10
CA ARG A 41 9.13 -1.55 -16.20
C ARG A 41 10.35 -2.45 -15.99
N HIS A 42 11.46 -2.11 -16.66
CA HIS A 42 12.74 -2.77 -16.45
C HIS A 42 13.20 -2.71 -15.00
N ASP A 43 13.16 -1.51 -14.39
CA ASP A 43 13.54 -1.30 -12.99
C ASP A 43 12.66 -2.08 -12.01
N ARG A 44 11.36 -2.22 -12.32
CA ARG A 44 10.41 -2.95 -11.47
C ARG A 44 10.63 -4.46 -11.50
N PHE A 45 10.94 -5.01 -12.66
CA PHE A 45 11.03 -6.45 -12.88
C PHE A 45 12.45 -6.97 -13.09
N ASN A 46 13.44 -6.06 -13.05
CA ASN A 46 14.84 -6.35 -13.33
C ASN A 46 15.06 -7.05 -14.68
N GLY A 47 14.27 -6.66 -15.69
CA GLY A 47 14.34 -7.24 -17.05
C GLY A 47 13.37 -6.60 -18.03
N PHE A 48 13.54 -6.97 -19.31
CA PHE A 48 12.63 -6.58 -20.39
C PHE A 48 11.54 -7.63 -20.50
N LEU A 49 10.32 -7.26 -20.15
CA LEU A 49 9.17 -8.15 -20.13
C LEU A 49 8.06 -7.61 -21.04
N ASP A 50 7.38 -8.53 -21.71
CA ASP A 50 6.23 -8.23 -22.56
C ASP A 50 4.94 -8.03 -21.75
N ASP A 51 3.91 -7.53 -22.39
CA ASP A 51 2.62 -7.27 -21.77
C ASP A 51 1.97 -8.56 -21.26
N SER A 52 2.15 -9.68 -21.98
CA SER A 52 1.58 -10.97 -21.58
C SER A 52 2.17 -11.50 -20.28
N PHE A 53 3.44 -11.20 -19.98
CA PHE A 53 4.04 -11.51 -18.69
C PHE A 53 3.38 -10.68 -17.58
N ILE A 54 3.17 -9.38 -17.82
CA ILE A 54 2.58 -8.47 -16.84
C ILE A 54 1.14 -8.89 -16.50
N GLU A 55 0.37 -9.31 -17.51
CA GLU A 55 -0.99 -9.82 -17.30
C GLU A 55 -1.00 -11.07 -16.42
N ARG A 56 -0.15 -12.07 -16.75
CA ARG A 56 -0.02 -13.29 -15.92
C ARG A 56 0.50 -12.99 -14.51
N TYR A 57 1.40 -12.03 -14.39
CA TYR A 57 1.91 -11.59 -13.09
C TYR A 57 0.80 -10.98 -12.22
N ALA A 58 0.01 -10.08 -12.77
CA ALA A 58 -1.11 -9.46 -12.06
C ALA A 58 -2.19 -10.50 -11.69
N GLU A 59 -2.46 -11.45 -12.56
CA GLU A 59 -3.35 -12.58 -12.29
C GLU A 59 -2.82 -13.44 -11.13
N LYS A 60 -1.53 -13.77 -11.14
CA LYS A 60 -0.89 -14.48 -10.01
C LYS A 60 -1.09 -13.74 -8.71
N CYS A 61 -0.85 -12.42 -8.68
CA CYS A 61 -1.04 -11.60 -7.47
C CYS A 61 -2.48 -11.65 -6.93
N ALA A 62 -3.48 -11.91 -7.79
CA ALA A 62 -4.87 -12.05 -7.37
C ALA A 62 -5.13 -13.33 -6.58
N HIS A 63 -4.30 -14.35 -6.73
CA HIS A 63 -4.53 -15.69 -6.20
C HIS A 63 -3.51 -16.15 -5.14
N ASP A 64 -2.32 -15.54 -5.09
CA ASP A 64 -1.22 -15.98 -4.23
C ASP A 64 -1.18 -15.30 -2.85
N GLY A 65 -2.17 -14.46 -2.54
CA GLY A 65 -2.24 -13.75 -1.25
C GLY A 65 -1.40 -12.47 -1.19
N THR A 66 -0.91 -11.98 -2.34
CA THR A 66 -0.21 -10.69 -2.43
C THR A 66 -1.12 -9.55 -1.98
N ILE A 67 -0.63 -8.69 -1.09
CA ILE A 67 -1.31 -7.46 -0.70
C ILE A 67 -0.82 -6.32 -1.59
N VAL A 68 -1.74 -5.60 -2.22
CA VAL A 68 -1.43 -4.45 -3.06
C VAL A 68 -1.94 -3.18 -2.41
N VAL A 69 -1.02 -2.29 -2.08
CA VAL A 69 -1.30 -0.93 -1.63
C VAL A 69 -1.15 0.00 -2.83
N ALA A 70 -2.20 0.71 -3.19
CA ALA A 70 -2.27 1.56 -4.36
C ALA A 70 -2.34 3.05 -4.00
N TYR A 71 -1.60 3.86 -4.73
CA TYR A 71 -1.79 5.31 -4.77
C TYR A 71 -2.74 5.63 -5.93
N MET A 72 -3.91 6.13 -5.56
CA MET A 72 -5.00 6.46 -6.47
C MET A 72 -4.99 7.94 -6.83
N GLU A 73 -5.05 8.27 -8.10
CA GLU A 73 -5.27 9.63 -8.59
C GLU A 73 -6.24 9.60 -9.77
N ASN A 74 -7.29 10.40 -9.73
CA ASN A 74 -8.35 10.45 -10.75
C ASN A 74 -9.03 9.08 -11.03
N GLY A 75 -9.15 8.23 -10.00
CA GLY A 75 -9.75 6.91 -10.13
C GLY A 75 -8.82 5.81 -10.67
N GLU A 76 -7.59 6.13 -11.02
CA GLU A 76 -6.59 5.19 -11.53
C GLU A 76 -5.47 4.95 -10.53
N VAL A 77 -4.89 3.76 -10.55
CA VAL A 77 -3.65 3.47 -9.83
C VAL A 77 -2.50 4.14 -10.57
N ARG A 78 -1.78 5.04 -9.89
CA ARG A 78 -0.59 5.74 -10.39
C ARG A 78 0.69 5.30 -9.69
N GLY A 79 0.56 4.49 -8.65
CA GLY A 79 1.67 3.86 -7.96
C GLY A 79 1.18 2.69 -7.14
N ALA A 80 2.00 1.66 -7.02
CA ALA A 80 1.70 0.46 -6.26
C ALA A 80 2.88 0.04 -5.39
N ALA A 81 2.55 -0.52 -4.23
CA ALA A 81 3.46 -1.27 -3.39
C ALA A 81 2.85 -2.64 -3.13
N GLU A 82 3.61 -3.68 -3.35
CA GLU A 82 3.18 -5.06 -3.29
C GLU A 82 3.91 -5.79 -2.18
N LEU A 83 3.19 -6.55 -1.37
CA LEU A 83 3.71 -7.42 -0.33
C LEU A 83 3.39 -8.86 -0.73
N HIS A 84 4.39 -9.55 -1.23
CA HIS A 84 4.30 -10.96 -1.61
C HIS A 84 4.50 -11.84 -0.39
N PRO A 85 3.66 -12.86 -0.19
CA PRO A 85 3.87 -13.82 0.90
C PRO A 85 5.17 -14.59 0.70
N PRO A 86 5.75 -15.15 1.77
CA PRO A 86 6.94 -15.98 1.65
C PRO A 86 6.65 -17.24 0.82
N GLU A 87 7.56 -17.59 -0.09
CA GLU A 87 7.43 -18.78 -0.96
C GLU A 87 7.64 -20.10 -0.20
N SER A 88 8.32 -20.05 0.94
CA SER A 88 8.57 -21.18 1.83
C SER A 88 8.61 -20.74 3.29
N PRO A 89 8.46 -21.65 4.27
CA PRO A 89 8.48 -21.31 5.69
C PRO A 89 9.76 -20.58 6.14
N ASP A 90 10.87 -20.80 5.47
CA ASP A 90 12.17 -20.19 5.80
C ASP A 90 12.45 -18.91 5.02
N SER A 91 11.59 -18.55 4.04
CA SER A 91 11.75 -17.33 3.26
C SER A 91 11.08 -16.13 3.93
N LEU A 92 11.51 -14.94 3.54
CA LEU A 92 10.89 -13.70 3.99
C LEU A 92 9.86 -13.22 2.97
N PRO A 93 8.78 -12.56 3.40
CA PRO A 93 7.89 -11.85 2.50
C PRO A 93 8.67 -10.77 1.74
N GLU A 94 8.37 -10.63 0.46
CA GLU A 94 9.08 -9.71 -0.42
C GLU A 94 8.22 -8.51 -0.78
N ILE A 95 8.88 -7.36 -0.90
CA ILE A 95 8.21 -6.11 -1.26
C ILE A 95 8.67 -5.60 -2.62
N ALA A 96 7.73 -5.07 -3.38
CA ALA A 96 8.00 -4.46 -4.67
C ALA A 96 7.25 -3.13 -4.82
N PHE A 97 7.80 -2.22 -5.63
CA PHE A 97 7.25 -0.87 -5.82
C PHE A 97 7.29 -0.46 -7.27
N SER A 98 6.24 0.24 -7.69
CA SER A 98 6.17 0.92 -8.97
C SER A 98 5.47 2.26 -8.81
N VAL A 99 5.94 3.29 -9.49
CA VAL A 99 5.36 4.65 -9.46
C VAL A 99 5.48 5.25 -10.85
N GLU A 100 4.36 5.64 -11.44
CA GLU A 100 4.32 6.30 -12.73
C GLU A 100 5.06 7.66 -12.67
N ASP A 101 5.74 8.03 -13.74
CA ASP A 101 6.59 9.23 -13.79
C ASP A 101 5.84 10.51 -13.41
N CYS A 102 4.59 10.64 -13.86
CA CYS A 102 3.74 11.81 -13.60
C CYS A 102 3.49 12.11 -12.11
N VAL A 103 3.69 11.13 -11.21
CA VAL A 103 3.51 11.28 -9.76
C VAL A 103 4.80 11.08 -8.96
N ARG A 104 5.93 10.90 -9.62
CA ARG A 104 7.24 10.81 -8.96
C ARG A 104 7.63 12.12 -8.27
N ARG A 105 8.60 12.04 -7.36
CA ARG A 105 9.11 13.18 -6.58
C ARG A 105 8.06 13.90 -5.71
N ARG A 106 6.83 13.36 -5.62
CA ARG A 106 5.73 13.88 -4.80
C ARG A 106 5.59 13.15 -3.45
N GLY A 107 6.56 12.30 -3.10
CA GLY A 107 6.54 11.53 -1.86
C GLY A 107 5.70 10.25 -1.92
N VAL A 108 5.12 9.91 -3.06
CA VAL A 108 4.23 8.75 -3.26
C VAL A 108 4.87 7.44 -2.78
N GLY A 109 6.11 7.16 -3.18
CA GLY A 109 6.82 5.95 -2.73
C GLY A 109 6.93 5.85 -1.20
N SER A 110 7.17 6.99 -0.50
CA SER A 110 7.26 6.98 0.97
C SER A 110 5.92 6.72 1.65
N VAL A 111 4.83 7.24 1.10
CA VAL A 111 3.48 7.01 1.65
C VAL A 111 3.04 5.57 1.42
N LEU A 112 3.29 5.03 0.21
CA LEU A 112 3.07 3.62 -0.11
C LEU A 112 3.87 2.71 0.83
N PHE A 113 5.15 3.03 1.08
CA PHE A 113 6.00 2.22 1.94
C PHE A 113 5.50 2.19 3.38
N LYS A 114 5.10 3.34 3.95
CA LYS A 114 4.53 3.43 5.30
C LYS A 114 3.27 2.57 5.42
N ARG A 115 2.37 2.65 4.45
CA ARG A 115 1.15 1.83 4.44
C ARG A 115 1.47 0.35 4.32
N LEU A 116 2.41 -0.04 3.45
CA LEU A 116 2.82 -1.43 3.28
C LEU A 116 3.42 -2.03 4.57
N ILE A 117 4.23 -1.26 5.30
CA ILE A 117 4.74 -1.67 6.61
C ILE A 117 3.59 -1.95 7.59
N SER A 118 2.55 -1.13 7.59
CA SER A 118 1.37 -1.34 8.44
C SER A 118 0.64 -2.64 8.09
N GLU A 119 0.47 -2.92 6.79
CA GLU A 119 -0.12 -4.18 6.32
C GLU A 119 0.75 -5.39 6.70
N ALA A 120 2.06 -5.28 6.54
CA ALA A 120 3.01 -6.34 6.90
C ALA A 120 2.98 -6.66 8.41
N ARG A 121 2.93 -5.62 9.26
CA ARG A 121 2.79 -5.78 10.70
C ARG A 121 1.46 -6.43 11.08
N TRP A 122 0.37 -6.02 10.45
CA TRP A 122 -0.95 -6.61 10.68
C TRP A 122 -0.99 -8.10 10.33
N LYS A 123 -0.23 -8.51 9.30
CA LYS A 123 -0.02 -9.92 8.94
C LYS A 123 0.94 -10.67 9.90
N GLY A 124 1.54 -9.98 10.86
CA GLY A 124 2.46 -10.58 11.83
C GLY A 124 3.91 -10.74 11.32
N TYR A 125 4.25 -10.18 10.17
CA TYR A 125 5.61 -10.21 9.67
C TYR A 125 6.53 -9.32 10.50
N ARG A 126 7.75 -9.79 10.73
CA ARG A 126 8.76 -9.09 11.51
C ARG A 126 9.90 -8.54 10.66
N LYS A 127 10.11 -9.14 9.50
CA LYS A 127 11.14 -8.74 8.52
C LYS A 127 10.58 -8.81 7.13
N LEU A 128 11.06 -7.94 6.26
CA LEU A 128 10.72 -7.90 4.84
C LEU A 128 12.00 -8.01 4.01
N ARG A 129 11.92 -8.69 2.88
CA ARG A 129 12.98 -8.71 1.87
C ARG A 129 12.66 -7.65 0.81
N VAL A 130 13.69 -6.98 0.33
CA VAL A 130 13.65 -6.10 -0.83
C VAL A 130 14.76 -6.48 -1.78
N THR A 131 14.42 -6.69 -3.04
CA THR A 131 15.38 -6.91 -4.13
C THR A 131 15.15 -5.86 -5.21
N THR A 132 16.21 -5.27 -5.73
CA THR A 132 16.13 -4.25 -6.78
C THR A 132 17.40 -4.25 -7.62
N GLY A 133 17.29 -3.87 -8.87
CA GLY A 133 18.45 -3.68 -9.74
C GLY A 133 19.43 -2.65 -9.15
N ALA A 134 20.73 -2.88 -9.37
CA ALA A 134 21.79 -1.98 -8.88
C ALA A 134 21.65 -0.55 -9.40
N GLN A 135 21.07 -0.37 -10.58
CA GLN A 135 20.89 0.92 -11.24
C GLN A 135 19.67 1.67 -10.71
N ASN A 136 18.72 0.98 -10.08
CA ASN A 136 17.51 1.61 -9.54
C ASN A 136 17.82 2.42 -8.27
N ARG A 137 18.38 3.60 -8.47
CA ARG A 137 18.75 4.53 -7.38
C ARG A 137 17.55 4.95 -6.54
N ALA A 138 16.38 5.09 -7.18
CA ALA A 138 15.16 5.53 -6.50
C ALA A 138 14.70 4.49 -5.47
N MET A 139 14.63 3.22 -5.85
CA MET A 139 14.24 2.15 -4.95
C MET A 139 15.28 1.92 -3.85
N ARG A 140 16.57 1.97 -4.18
CA ARG A 140 17.65 1.86 -3.18
C ARG A 140 17.57 2.97 -2.13
N ALA A 141 17.37 4.22 -2.55
CA ALA A 141 17.22 5.35 -1.64
C ALA A 141 15.95 5.22 -0.79
N LEU A 142 14.85 4.75 -1.38
CA LEU A 142 13.60 4.51 -0.66
C LEU A 142 13.78 3.40 0.39
N ALA A 143 14.36 2.26 0.02
CA ALA A 143 14.61 1.16 0.93
C ALA A 143 15.55 1.56 2.09
N ALA A 144 16.64 2.28 1.80
CA ALA A 144 17.57 2.79 2.81
C ALA A 144 16.88 3.76 3.78
N LYS A 145 15.99 4.63 3.29
CA LYS A 145 15.18 5.54 4.14
C LYS A 145 14.34 4.78 5.17
N PHE A 146 13.92 3.56 4.85
CA PHE A 146 13.15 2.68 5.73
C PHE A 146 14.01 1.58 6.38
N GLY A 147 15.30 1.84 6.55
CA GLY A 147 16.21 1.00 7.35
C GLY A 147 16.65 -0.29 6.66
N ALA A 148 16.50 -0.41 5.32
CA ALA A 148 17.04 -1.56 4.62
C ALA A 148 18.57 -1.51 4.55
N HIS A 149 19.21 -2.59 4.96
CA HIS A 149 20.62 -2.81 4.72
C HIS A 149 20.78 -3.58 3.41
N LEU A 150 21.10 -2.84 2.32
CA LEU A 150 21.25 -3.42 0.99
C LEU A 150 22.67 -3.91 0.75
N VAL A 151 22.78 -5.16 0.32
CA VAL A 151 24.04 -5.77 -0.14
C VAL A 151 23.96 -5.95 -1.64
N PHE A 152 25.00 -5.50 -2.34
CA PHE A 152 25.11 -5.65 -3.79
C PHE A 152 25.74 -7.00 -4.13
N CYS A 153 25.06 -7.77 -4.99
CA CYS A 153 25.56 -9.05 -5.49
C CYS A 153 24.98 -9.33 -6.88
N HIS A 154 25.83 -9.73 -7.83
CA HIS A 154 25.44 -10.17 -9.18
C HIS A 154 24.49 -9.22 -9.95
N GLY A 155 24.70 -7.91 -9.83
CA GLY A 155 23.89 -6.92 -10.54
C GLY A 155 22.61 -6.49 -9.81
N GLU A 156 22.32 -7.07 -8.65
CA GLU A 156 21.18 -6.75 -7.81
C GLU A 156 21.61 -6.22 -6.44
N SER A 157 20.73 -5.47 -5.82
CA SER A 157 20.82 -5.05 -4.43
C SER A 157 19.71 -5.73 -3.65
N THR A 158 20.08 -6.63 -2.74
CA THR A 158 19.13 -7.33 -1.87
C THR A 158 19.37 -6.94 -0.43
N GLY A 159 18.33 -6.79 0.35
CA GLY A 159 18.42 -6.48 1.76
C GLY A 159 17.17 -6.82 2.53
N THR A 160 17.27 -6.64 3.84
CA THR A 160 16.16 -6.86 4.76
C THR A 160 15.82 -5.60 5.53
N ILE A 161 14.55 -5.47 5.88
CA ILE A 161 14.01 -4.40 6.74
C ILE A 161 13.47 -5.08 7.98
N ASP A 162 13.98 -4.72 9.15
CA ASP A 162 13.42 -5.18 10.44
C ASP A 162 12.28 -4.23 10.85
N LEU A 163 11.08 -4.77 10.97
CA LEU A 163 9.90 -3.97 11.30
C LEU A 163 9.83 -3.59 12.78
N ARG A 164 10.66 -4.19 13.62
CA ARG A 164 10.74 -3.85 15.06
C ARG A 164 11.47 -2.53 15.27
N ASP A 165 12.50 -2.25 14.47
CA ASP A 165 13.30 -1.03 14.56
C ASP A 165 12.56 0.21 14.02
N GLN A 166 11.45 0.01 13.33
CA GLN A 166 10.60 1.07 12.77
C GLN A 166 9.58 1.63 13.79
N SER A 167 9.64 1.20 15.06
CA SER A 167 8.71 1.63 16.11
C SER A 167 8.92 3.09 16.58
N HIS A 168 9.89 3.80 16.03
CA HIS A 168 10.14 5.22 16.32
C HIS A 168 9.36 6.22 15.45
N ASP A 169 8.60 5.78 14.44
CA ASP A 169 7.51 6.60 13.94
C ASP A 169 6.29 6.35 14.86
N GLU A 170 6.31 6.95 16.07
CA GLU A 170 5.06 7.24 16.76
C GLU A 170 4.09 7.78 15.70
N PRO A 171 2.81 7.34 15.71
CA PRO A 171 1.80 8.05 14.95
C PRO A 171 2.00 9.50 15.37
N THR A 172 2.42 10.34 14.43
CA THR A 172 2.53 11.77 14.63
C THR A 172 1.29 12.12 15.45
N LYS A 173 1.48 12.52 16.72
CA LYS A 173 0.39 12.99 17.54
C LYS A 173 -0.41 13.86 16.61
N LEU A 174 -1.60 13.38 16.20
CA LEU A 174 -2.54 14.26 15.56
C LEU A 174 -2.60 15.43 16.52
N SER A 175 -1.99 16.54 16.14
CA SER A 175 -2.26 17.80 16.80
C SER A 175 -3.75 17.97 16.71
N ILE A 176 -4.43 17.69 17.84
CA ILE A 176 -5.86 17.88 18.02
C ILE A 176 -6.09 19.40 18.14
N ASP A 177 -5.53 20.15 17.22
CA ASP A 177 -5.64 21.59 17.15
C ASP A 177 -6.57 22.06 16.03
N THR A 178 -7.33 21.13 15.43
CA THR A 178 -8.38 21.55 14.52
C THR A 178 -9.74 21.16 15.10
N PRO A 179 -10.53 22.13 15.58
CA PRO A 179 -11.88 21.91 16.16
C PRO A 179 -12.81 21.10 15.23
N LEU A 180 -12.54 21.10 13.92
CA LEU A 180 -13.28 20.38 12.88
C LEU A 180 -13.12 18.85 12.94
N VAL A 181 -11.98 18.31 13.40
CA VAL A 181 -11.76 16.86 13.50
C VAL A 181 -12.47 16.31 14.74
N ALA A 182 -12.42 17.03 15.86
CA ALA A 182 -13.14 16.67 17.09
C ALA A 182 -14.67 16.73 16.87
N MET A 183 -15.15 17.74 16.14
CA MET A 183 -16.57 17.88 15.82
C MET A 183 -17.09 16.78 14.89
N ARG A 184 -16.25 16.28 13.93
CA ARG A 184 -16.60 15.15 13.07
C ARG A 184 -16.63 13.82 13.82
N ALA A 185 -15.72 13.58 14.75
CA ALA A 185 -15.74 12.41 15.61
C ALA A 185 -17.01 12.37 16.47
N LEU A 186 -17.39 13.50 17.05
CA LEU A 186 -18.64 13.66 17.81
C LEU A 186 -19.90 13.45 16.96
N LEU A 187 -19.93 13.93 15.71
CA LEU A 187 -21.06 13.74 14.80
C LEU A 187 -21.20 12.26 14.35
N ASN A 188 -20.10 11.54 14.19
CA ASN A 188 -20.13 10.12 13.87
C ASN A 188 -20.56 9.27 15.07
N LEU A 189 -20.16 9.62 16.29
CA LEU A 189 -20.66 8.99 17.52
C LEU A 189 -22.18 9.20 17.66
N ASN A 190 -22.67 10.41 17.40
CA ASN A 190 -24.08 10.73 17.51
C ASN A 190 -24.94 9.96 16.48
N ARG A 191 -24.43 9.77 15.25
CA ARG A 191 -25.10 8.92 14.24
C ARG A 191 -25.13 7.44 14.61
N ALA A 192 -24.07 6.94 15.24
CA ALA A 192 -24.03 5.55 15.72
C ALA A 192 -25.00 5.32 16.89
N CYS A 193 -25.07 6.27 17.84
CA CYS A 193 -26.04 6.24 18.93
C CYS A 193 -27.49 6.30 18.42
N TRP A 194 -27.80 7.16 17.45
CA TRP A 194 -29.16 7.23 16.87
C TRP A 194 -29.58 5.93 16.18
N LYS A 195 -28.66 5.24 15.50
CA LYS A 195 -28.95 3.93 14.91
C LYS A 195 -29.19 2.83 15.95
N LEU A 196 -28.53 2.90 17.09
CA LEU A 196 -28.78 1.98 18.19
C LEU A 196 -30.14 2.26 18.88
N VAL A 197 -30.43 3.52 19.13
CA VAL A 197 -31.69 3.93 19.76
C VAL A 197 -32.89 3.61 18.86
N SER A 198 -32.80 3.86 17.55
CA SER A 198 -33.88 3.52 16.62
C SER A 198 -34.10 2.01 16.45
N ARG A 199 -33.08 1.19 16.66
CA ARG A 199 -33.22 -0.30 16.72
C ARG A 199 -33.87 -0.78 18.02
N MET A 200 -33.62 -0.10 19.14
CA MET A 200 -34.20 -0.46 20.43
C MET A 200 -35.67 -0.01 20.58
N TYR A 201 -36.07 1.06 19.93
CA TYR A 201 -37.43 1.61 20.02
C TYR A 201 -38.31 1.35 18.79
N GLY A 202 -37.76 0.76 17.72
CA GLY A 202 -38.46 0.48 16.46
C GLY A 202 -39.18 -0.86 16.37
N SER A 203 -39.11 -1.73 17.41
CA SER A 203 -39.73 -3.07 17.39
C SER A 203 -41.04 -3.18 18.20
N GLY A 204 -41.70 -2.06 18.47
CA GLY A 204 -42.95 -2.06 19.24
C GLY A 204 -44.08 -1.34 18.53
N ARG A 205 -44.64 -1.93 17.44
CA ARG A 205 -46.03 -1.71 17.01
C ARG A 205 -46.33 -2.58 15.79
N ALA A 206 -46.86 -3.75 16.06
CA ALA A 206 -47.81 -4.47 15.20
C ALA A 206 -48.65 -5.38 16.13
N ALA A 207 -49.78 -4.92 16.52
CA ALA A 207 -50.96 -5.67 16.92
C ALA A 207 -52.16 -4.98 16.37
#